data_5e785fef5cbc0baac502185f10e94c0e
#
_entry.id   5e785fef5cbc0baac502185f10e94c0e
#
_cell.length_a   1.000
_cell.length_b   1.000
_cell.length_c   1.000
_cell.angle_alpha   90.00
_cell.angle_beta   90.00
_cell.angle_gamma   90.00
#
_symmetry.space_group_name_H-M   'P 1'
#
loop_
_entity.id
_entity.type
_entity.pdbx_description
1 polymer ?
#
loop_
_entity_poly.entity_id
_entity_poly.type
_entity_poly.pdbx_seq_one_letter_code
_entity_poly.pdbx_strand_id
1 'polypeptide(L)'
;MARRRIAAMVGTAATSAALLVSQAATSSAQDFGSSNLSSSIDQQLQNLGRQTRDGAWDLRNNLRAQADAGLPVDAATMVKQSIDNAVNFAFPGLIQERTAPPVVPAPAPAPAPARPAFDTGSCPAFARACIDLAGQRSWLQQNGQVSYGAVPISSGRVGHETPKGIFHVNRKIKDEISREFNNAPMPFSVYFTNNGIAFHEGSPQVASHGCIHLNHNDAVTFFNQLQVGDVVYVY
;
A
#
# COMPACT_ATOMS: atom_id res chain seq x y z
N MET A 1 -44.36 26.99 -16.74
CA MET A 1 -43.84 27.94 -15.75
C MET A 1 -44.14 27.41 -14.36
N ALA A 2 -43.23 26.78 -13.65
CA ALA A 2 -43.26 26.60 -12.19
C ALA A 2 -41.95 25.87 -11.80
N ARG A 3 -41.01 26.61 -11.25
CA ARG A 3 -39.76 26.09 -10.69
C ARG A 3 -40.06 25.41 -9.36
N ARG A 4 -39.90 24.11 -9.26
CA ARG A 4 -39.87 23.36 -7.98
C ARG A 4 -38.45 23.37 -7.43
N ARG A 5 -38.26 24.09 -6.33
CA ARG A 5 -37.07 24.04 -5.49
C ARG A 5 -37.16 22.77 -4.62
N ILE A 6 -36.22 21.85 -4.76
CA ILE A 6 -36.05 20.71 -3.85
C ILE A 6 -35.10 21.20 -2.74
N ALA A 7 -35.61 21.32 -1.54
CA ALA A 7 -34.83 21.58 -0.34
C ALA A 7 -34.22 20.24 0.12
N ALA A 8 -32.91 20.13 0.15
CA ALA A 8 -32.20 19.02 0.75
C ALA A 8 -32.17 19.22 2.28
N MET A 9 -32.90 18.37 3.00
CA MET A 9 -32.77 18.25 4.45
C MET A 9 -31.50 17.46 4.76
N VAL A 10 -30.52 18.13 5.32
CA VAL A 10 -29.39 17.49 5.97
C VAL A 10 -29.85 17.04 7.35
N GLY A 11 -30.09 15.74 7.49
CA GLY A 11 -30.39 15.12 8.77
C GLY A 11 -29.12 14.98 9.62
N THR A 12 -29.02 15.77 10.66
CA THR A 12 -28.03 15.61 11.73
C THR A 12 -28.42 14.39 12.60
N ALA A 13 -27.80 13.26 12.34
CA ALA A 13 -27.84 12.13 13.28
C ALA A 13 -26.78 12.34 14.37
N ALA A 14 -27.16 13.10 15.40
CA ALA A 14 -26.43 13.12 16.66
C ALA A 14 -26.89 11.87 17.46
N THR A 15 -26.25 10.74 17.25
CA THR A 15 -26.45 9.55 18.08
C THR A 15 -25.58 9.64 19.31
N SER A 16 -26.28 9.74 20.43
CA SER A 16 -25.82 9.70 21.82
C SER A 16 -25.01 8.43 22.12
N ALA A 17 -23.68 8.54 22.12
CA ALA A 17 -22.78 7.49 22.61
C ALA A 17 -22.29 7.82 24.04
N ALA A 18 -23.16 8.39 24.87
CA ALA A 18 -22.81 8.83 26.22
C ALA A 18 -23.18 7.82 27.33
N LEU A 19 -23.46 6.54 27.02
CA LEU A 19 -24.13 5.65 27.99
C LEU A 19 -23.39 4.35 28.35
N LEU A 20 -22.08 4.23 28.12
CA LEU A 20 -21.35 2.99 28.46
C LEU A 20 -20.14 3.16 29.38
N VAL A 21 -19.91 4.32 29.98
CA VAL A 21 -18.81 4.49 30.94
C VAL A 21 -19.26 4.43 32.41
N SER A 22 -20.56 4.36 32.68
CA SER A 22 -21.07 4.53 34.07
C SER A 22 -21.36 3.23 34.86
N GLN A 23 -20.89 2.06 34.46
CA GLN A 23 -21.16 0.82 35.19
C GLN A 23 -19.96 0.00 35.65
N ALA A 24 -18.76 0.54 35.72
CA ALA A 24 -17.60 -0.19 36.23
C ALA A 24 -16.92 0.46 37.45
N ALA A 25 -17.62 1.28 38.22
CA ALA A 25 -17.02 1.91 39.41
C ALA A 25 -17.91 1.82 40.63
N THR A 26 -18.33 0.61 40.98
CA THR A 26 -18.90 0.35 42.31
C THR A 26 -18.24 -0.85 42.96
N SER A 27 -17.07 -0.64 43.53
CA SER A 27 -16.63 -1.34 44.72
C SER A 27 -15.47 -0.57 45.38
N SER A 28 -15.81 0.12 46.48
CA SER A 28 -14.99 0.45 47.65
C SER A 28 -13.52 0.86 47.42
N ALA A 29 -13.27 2.17 47.24
CA ALA A 29 -12.05 2.80 47.70
C ALA A 29 -12.43 4.09 48.46
N GLN A 30 -11.98 4.15 49.67
CA GLN A 30 -12.23 5.22 50.64
C GLN A 30 -11.82 6.58 50.14
N ASP A 31 -12.72 7.47 50.23
CA ASP A 31 -12.76 8.89 50.25
C ASP A 31 -11.48 9.58 50.70
N PHE A 32 -10.88 10.37 49.82
CA PHE A 32 -10.30 11.69 50.09
C PHE A 32 -9.78 12.27 48.75
N GLY A 33 -10.53 13.19 48.18
CA GLY A 33 -10.04 14.04 47.07
C GLY A 33 -10.19 13.50 45.63
N SER A 34 -10.47 12.23 45.43
CA SER A 34 -10.59 11.61 44.08
C SER A 34 -11.90 11.88 43.35
N SER A 35 -12.97 12.25 44.06
CA SER A 35 -14.27 12.52 43.44
C SER A 35 -14.25 13.76 42.52
N ASN A 36 -13.51 14.82 42.93
CA ASN A 36 -13.40 16.05 42.15
C ASN A 36 -12.52 15.86 40.89
N LEU A 37 -11.48 15.04 41.00
CA LEU A 37 -10.60 14.76 39.88
C LEU A 37 -11.31 13.88 38.83
N SER A 38 -12.03 12.84 39.24
CA SER A 38 -12.78 11.99 38.32
C SER A 38 -13.86 12.76 37.58
N SER A 39 -14.60 13.64 38.27
CA SER A 39 -15.65 14.45 37.62
C SER A 39 -15.08 15.45 36.61
N SER A 40 -13.89 16.01 36.87
CA SER A 40 -13.24 16.91 35.92
C SER A 40 -12.72 16.19 34.69
N ILE A 41 -12.20 14.97 34.83
CA ILE A 41 -11.78 14.11 33.73
C ILE A 41 -12.97 13.74 32.87
N ASP A 42 -14.10 13.33 33.47
CA ASP A 42 -15.31 12.96 32.73
C ASP A 42 -15.85 14.12 31.88
N GLN A 43 -15.89 15.34 32.44
CA GLN A 43 -16.32 16.53 31.70
C GLN A 43 -15.39 16.83 30.50
N GLN A 44 -14.07 16.66 30.65
CA GLN A 44 -13.12 16.90 29.58
C GLN A 44 -13.22 15.82 28.48
N LEU A 45 -13.49 14.56 28.84
CA LEU A 45 -13.73 13.48 27.89
C LEU A 45 -15.03 13.68 27.08
N GLN A 46 -16.09 14.23 27.69
CA GLN A 46 -17.32 14.56 26.96
C GLN A 46 -17.12 15.62 25.86
N ASN A 47 -16.12 16.47 26.01
CA ASN A 47 -15.77 17.48 25.00
C ASN A 47 -14.78 16.96 23.94
N LEU A 48 -14.29 15.74 24.08
CA LEU A 48 -13.23 15.19 23.21
C LEU A 48 -13.62 15.20 21.73
N GLY A 49 -14.87 14.87 21.39
CA GLY A 49 -15.36 14.82 20.01
C GLY A 49 -15.37 16.17 19.28
N ARG A 50 -15.17 17.28 20.00
CA ARG A 50 -15.07 18.64 19.44
C ARG A 50 -13.63 19.10 19.23
N GLN A 51 -12.66 18.31 19.65
CA GLN A 51 -11.24 18.62 19.53
C GLN A 51 -10.72 18.32 18.11
N THR A 52 -9.66 19.01 17.73
CA THR A 52 -8.83 18.57 16.61
C THR A 52 -7.98 17.37 17.06
N ARG A 53 -7.39 16.63 16.11
CA ARG A 53 -6.51 15.49 16.42
C ARG A 53 -5.36 15.90 17.37
N ASP A 54 -4.75 17.07 17.15
CA ASP A 54 -3.69 17.60 18.01
C ASP A 54 -4.23 17.98 19.39
N GLY A 55 -5.35 18.69 19.46
CA GLY A 55 -6.01 19.02 20.70
C GLY A 55 -6.46 17.81 21.50
N ALA A 56 -6.92 16.76 20.85
CA ALA A 56 -7.27 15.49 21.50
C ALA A 56 -6.04 14.77 22.07
N TRP A 57 -4.90 14.86 21.39
CA TRP A 57 -3.63 14.34 21.87
C TRP A 57 -3.12 15.09 23.11
N ASP A 58 -3.15 16.42 23.08
CA ASP A 58 -2.75 17.25 24.20
C ASP A 58 -3.65 17.05 25.42
N LEU A 59 -4.96 16.98 25.21
CA LEU A 59 -5.93 16.67 26.25
C LEU A 59 -5.67 15.30 26.88
N ARG A 60 -5.45 14.26 26.06
CA ARG A 60 -5.09 12.92 26.52
C ARG A 60 -3.88 12.95 27.45
N ASN A 61 -2.79 13.59 27.02
CA ASN A 61 -1.56 13.63 27.79
C ASN A 61 -1.72 14.40 29.11
N ASN A 62 -2.47 15.49 29.09
CA ASN A 62 -2.78 16.28 30.29
C ASN A 62 -3.60 15.45 31.29
N LEU A 63 -4.67 14.78 30.83
CA LEU A 63 -5.50 13.94 31.70
C LEU A 63 -4.73 12.76 32.29
N ARG A 64 -3.83 12.15 31.52
CA ARG A 64 -2.96 11.07 32.01
C ARG A 64 -1.99 11.58 33.10
N ALA A 65 -1.41 12.75 32.89
CA ALA A 65 -0.54 13.40 33.91
C ALA A 65 -1.29 13.75 35.20
N GLN A 66 -2.55 14.22 35.07
CA GLN A 66 -3.41 14.46 36.23
C GLN A 66 -3.74 13.16 36.99
N ALA A 67 -4.02 12.09 36.29
CA ALA A 67 -4.28 10.78 36.88
C ALA A 67 -3.02 10.26 37.64
N ASP A 68 -1.83 10.40 37.06
CA ASP A 68 -0.57 9.98 37.68
C ASP A 68 -0.24 10.83 38.92
N ALA A 69 -0.59 12.11 38.93
CA ALA A 69 -0.30 13.01 40.06
C ALA A 69 -1.31 12.90 41.20
N GLY A 70 -2.56 12.52 40.92
CA GLY A 70 -3.66 12.60 41.89
C GLY A 70 -4.24 11.26 42.35
N LEU A 71 -3.80 10.14 41.80
CA LEU A 71 -4.40 8.82 42.07
C LEU A 71 -3.32 7.79 42.50
N PRO A 72 -3.68 6.79 43.32
CA PRO A 72 -2.84 5.61 43.51
C PRO A 72 -2.55 4.89 42.21
N VAL A 73 -1.41 4.18 42.09
CA VAL A 73 -0.89 3.59 40.86
C VAL A 73 -1.93 2.70 40.11
N ASP A 74 -2.67 1.87 40.86
CA ASP A 74 -3.67 0.97 40.26
C ASP A 74 -4.84 1.76 39.71
N ALA A 75 -5.35 2.75 40.45
CA ALA A 75 -6.45 3.61 39.99
C ALA A 75 -6.00 4.50 38.82
N ALA A 76 -4.80 5.06 38.86
CA ALA A 76 -4.24 5.83 37.76
C ALA A 76 -4.15 4.98 36.46
N THR A 77 -3.77 3.72 36.58
CA THR A 77 -3.67 2.81 35.42
C THR A 77 -5.04 2.58 34.76
N MET A 78 -6.08 2.33 35.55
CA MET A 78 -7.44 2.14 35.05
C MET A 78 -7.98 3.41 34.37
N VAL A 79 -7.76 4.57 34.99
CA VAL A 79 -8.18 5.86 34.43
C VAL A 79 -7.45 6.17 33.14
N LYS A 80 -6.14 5.95 33.07
CA LYS A 80 -5.35 6.14 31.84
C LYS A 80 -5.84 5.24 30.69
N GLN A 81 -6.22 3.99 30.99
CA GLN A 81 -6.78 3.09 30.00
C GLN A 81 -8.14 3.58 29.49
N SER A 82 -9.00 4.10 30.38
CA SER A 82 -10.29 4.69 30.00
C SER A 82 -10.12 5.93 29.12
N ILE A 83 -9.15 6.79 29.43
CA ILE A 83 -8.79 7.95 28.61
C ILE A 83 -8.34 7.49 27.21
N ASP A 84 -7.44 6.51 27.15
CA ASP A 84 -6.95 5.98 25.86
C ASP A 84 -8.07 5.36 25.02
N ASN A 85 -8.98 4.63 25.65
CA ASN A 85 -10.15 4.06 24.95
C ASN A 85 -11.06 5.16 24.39
N ALA A 86 -11.34 6.21 25.16
CA ALA A 86 -12.16 7.33 24.73
C ALA A 86 -11.52 8.09 23.55
N VAL A 87 -10.21 8.33 23.62
CA VAL A 87 -9.46 8.96 22.52
C VAL A 87 -9.44 8.08 21.27
N ASN A 88 -9.21 6.79 21.44
CA ASN A 88 -9.19 5.86 20.30
C ASN A 88 -10.58 5.68 19.66
N PHE A 89 -11.65 5.79 20.44
CA PHE A 89 -13.01 5.79 19.92
C PHE A 89 -13.31 7.06 19.11
N ALA A 90 -12.97 8.23 19.63
CA ALA A 90 -13.23 9.52 18.96
C ALA A 90 -12.27 9.78 17.78
N PHE A 91 -11.04 9.30 17.85
CA PHE A 91 -9.97 9.49 16.86
C PHE A 91 -9.24 8.18 16.61
N PRO A 92 -9.81 7.25 15.85
CA PRO A 92 -9.19 5.96 15.58
C PRO A 92 -7.76 6.11 15.02
N GLY A 93 -6.82 5.35 15.57
CA GLY A 93 -5.43 5.33 15.15
C GLY A 93 -4.54 6.47 15.69
N LEU A 94 -5.11 7.50 16.36
CA LEU A 94 -4.34 8.64 16.85
C LEU A 94 -3.24 8.21 17.83
N ILE A 95 -3.54 7.30 18.74
CA ILE A 95 -2.58 6.82 19.74
C ILE A 95 -1.43 6.08 19.05
N GLN A 96 -1.74 5.17 18.14
CA GLN A 96 -0.74 4.42 17.37
C GLN A 96 0.16 5.35 16.55
N GLU A 97 -0.44 6.33 15.88
CA GLU A 97 0.29 7.33 15.08
C GLU A 97 1.30 8.12 15.93
N ARG A 98 0.90 8.53 17.13
CA ARG A 98 1.70 9.40 18.01
C ARG A 98 2.66 8.65 18.94
N THR A 99 2.40 7.37 19.22
CA THR A 99 3.25 6.52 20.05
C THR A 99 4.11 5.57 19.23
N ALA A 100 3.85 5.43 17.94
CA ALA A 100 4.75 4.68 17.05
C ALA A 100 6.16 5.27 17.19
N PRO A 101 7.20 4.44 17.38
CA PRO A 101 8.58 4.91 17.31
C PRO A 101 8.72 5.70 16.01
N PRO A 102 9.48 6.81 16.00
CA PRO A 102 9.74 7.53 14.76
C PRO A 102 10.19 6.49 13.76
N VAL A 103 9.40 6.35 12.67
CA VAL A 103 9.83 5.54 11.53
C VAL A 103 11.07 6.25 11.03
N VAL A 104 12.24 5.83 11.56
CA VAL A 104 13.51 6.18 10.94
C VAL A 104 13.33 5.69 9.51
N PRO A 105 13.27 6.56 8.48
CA PRO A 105 13.23 6.10 7.11
C PRO A 105 14.36 5.09 7.00
N ALA A 106 14.01 3.83 6.68
CA ALA A 106 15.04 2.84 6.43
C ALA A 106 16.04 3.52 5.49
N PRO A 107 17.35 3.50 5.78
CA PRO A 107 18.34 4.11 4.90
C PRO A 107 17.93 3.71 3.50
N ALA A 108 17.71 4.71 2.60
CA ALA A 108 17.35 4.43 1.21
C ALA A 108 18.27 3.28 0.78
N PRO A 109 17.73 2.18 0.21
CA PRO A 109 18.55 1.05 -0.14
C PRO A 109 19.77 1.61 -0.84
N ALA A 110 20.99 1.30 -0.31
CA ALA A 110 22.22 1.77 -0.94
C ALA A 110 22.06 1.49 -2.43
N PRO A 111 22.39 2.42 -3.34
CA PRO A 111 22.24 2.21 -4.78
C PRO A 111 22.80 0.82 -5.05
N ALA A 112 21.94 -0.08 -5.54
CA ALA A 112 22.38 -1.45 -5.83
C ALA A 112 23.66 -1.30 -6.65
N PRO A 113 24.75 -2.00 -6.31
CA PRO A 113 26.02 -1.84 -6.99
C PRO A 113 25.72 -1.84 -8.49
N ALA A 114 26.15 -0.78 -9.18
CA ALA A 114 25.87 -0.60 -10.61
C ALA A 114 26.21 -1.92 -11.29
N ARG A 115 25.19 -2.63 -11.79
CA ARG A 115 25.42 -3.88 -12.53
C ARG A 115 26.39 -3.53 -13.64
N PRO A 116 27.43 -4.32 -13.89
CA PRO A 116 28.36 -4.03 -14.96
C PRO A 116 27.56 -3.76 -16.23
N ALA A 117 27.89 -2.66 -16.91
CA ALA A 117 27.24 -2.27 -18.14
C ALA A 117 27.30 -3.46 -19.11
N PHE A 118 26.16 -4.02 -19.47
CA PHE A 118 26.09 -5.03 -20.52
C PHE A 118 25.80 -4.35 -21.86
N ASP A 119 26.20 -4.99 -22.93
CA ASP A 119 25.89 -4.53 -24.27
C ASP A 119 24.38 -4.58 -24.52
N THR A 120 23.75 -3.44 -24.74
CA THR A 120 22.31 -3.33 -25.03
C THR A 120 22.00 -3.60 -26.50
N GLY A 121 22.98 -3.94 -27.33
CA GLY A 121 22.80 -4.29 -28.74
C GLY A 121 22.06 -3.20 -29.52
N SER A 122 21.09 -3.60 -30.31
CA SER A 122 20.28 -2.69 -31.15
C SER A 122 19.09 -2.04 -30.43
N CYS A 123 18.98 -2.17 -29.10
CA CYS A 123 17.88 -1.58 -28.32
C CYS A 123 17.88 -0.05 -28.44
N PRO A 124 16.83 0.57 -29.01
CA PRO A 124 16.79 2.01 -29.19
C PRO A 124 16.44 2.73 -27.88
N ALA A 125 16.95 3.95 -27.71
CA ALA A 125 16.77 4.73 -26.49
C ALA A 125 15.30 5.03 -26.15
N PHE A 126 14.40 5.04 -27.12
CA PHE A 126 12.98 5.29 -26.92
C PHE A 126 12.20 4.07 -26.42
N ALA A 127 12.76 2.86 -26.52
CA ALA A 127 12.12 1.66 -25.99
C ALA A 127 12.13 1.68 -24.46
N ARG A 128 11.04 1.23 -23.86
CA ARG A 128 10.92 1.09 -22.41
C ARG A 128 11.35 -0.30 -21.94
N ALA A 129 11.12 -1.30 -22.77
CA ALA A 129 11.62 -2.65 -22.58
C ALA A 129 12.30 -3.17 -23.84
N CYS A 130 13.39 -3.93 -23.70
CA CYS A 130 14.06 -4.60 -24.81
C CYS A 130 14.16 -6.10 -24.55
N ILE A 131 14.00 -6.85 -25.63
CA ILE A 131 14.11 -8.32 -25.66
C ILE A 131 15.18 -8.68 -26.67
N ASP A 132 16.29 -9.22 -26.19
CA ASP A 132 17.34 -9.85 -26.98
C ASP A 132 17.06 -11.34 -27.09
N LEU A 133 16.49 -11.76 -28.22
CA LEU A 133 16.13 -13.17 -28.46
C LEU A 133 17.35 -14.06 -28.59
N ALA A 134 18.45 -13.54 -29.14
CA ALA A 134 19.68 -14.32 -29.29
C ALA A 134 20.36 -14.54 -27.94
N GLY A 135 20.41 -13.49 -27.12
CA GLY A 135 20.98 -13.56 -25.77
C GLY A 135 20.03 -14.13 -24.72
N GLN A 136 18.79 -14.43 -25.05
CA GLN A 136 17.73 -14.88 -24.11
C GLN A 136 17.70 -14.04 -22.84
N ARG A 137 17.62 -12.72 -23.02
CA ARG A 137 17.62 -11.73 -21.95
C ARG A 137 16.71 -10.55 -22.27
N SER A 138 16.22 -9.89 -21.22
CA SER A 138 15.39 -8.71 -21.33
C SER A 138 15.75 -7.70 -20.25
N TRP A 139 15.46 -6.42 -20.48
CA TRP A 139 15.69 -5.35 -19.52
C TRP A 139 14.70 -4.22 -19.70
N LEU A 140 14.60 -3.40 -18.68
CA LEU A 140 13.88 -2.13 -18.71
C LEU A 140 14.87 -0.97 -18.77
N GLN A 141 14.51 0.06 -19.52
CA GLN A 141 15.34 1.25 -19.64
C GLN A 141 14.47 2.52 -19.72
N GLN A 142 15.10 3.64 -19.56
CA GLN A 142 14.50 4.96 -19.76
C GLN A 142 15.50 5.85 -20.48
N ASN A 143 15.12 6.38 -21.63
CA ASN A 143 16.00 7.22 -22.47
C ASN A 143 17.38 6.57 -22.75
N GLY A 144 17.39 5.27 -22.99
CA GLY A 144 18.61 4.50 -23.25
C GLY A 144 19.42 4.13 -22.02
N GLN A 145 19.01 4.55 -20.82
CA GLN A 145 19.67 4.17 -19.57
C GLN A 145 18.95 2.96 -18.96
N VAL A 146 19.66 1.85 -18.78
CA VAL A 146 19.11 0.63 -18.17
C VAL A 146 18.71 0.90 -16.72
N SER A 147 17.45 0.71 -16.42
CA SER A 147 16.88 0.87 -15.07
C SER A 147 16.71 -0.46 -14.34
N TYR A 148 16.54 -1.56 -15.08
CA TYR A 148 16.41 -2.91 -14.50
C TYR A 148 16.85 -3.98 -15.50
N GLY A 149 17.54 -4.99 -15.06
CA GLY A 149 18.02 -6.10 -15.90
C GLY A 149 19.54 -5.95 -16.22
N ALA A 150 20.09 -6.68 -17.20
CA ALA A 150 19.42 -7.72 -17.98
C ALA A 150 19.02 -8.91 -17.11
N VAL A 151 17.82 -9.42 -17.32
CA VAL A 151 17.34 -10.64 -16.66
C VAL A 151 17.23 -11.78 -17.68
N PRO A 152 17.46 -13.04 -17.27
CA PRO A 152 17.28 -14.21 -18.12
C PRO A 152 15.80 -14.39 -18.47
N ILE A 153 15.55 -14.77 -19.72
CA ILE A 153 14.21 -15.09 -20.21
C ILE A 153 14.19 -16.42 -20.95
N SER A 154 13.02 -16.95 -21.23
CA SER A 154 12.79 -17.79 -22.39
C SER A 154 11.78 -17.13 -23.31
N SER A 155 11.92 -17.39 -24.61
CA SER A 155 11.04 -16.89 -25.66
C SER A 155 10.31 -18.05 -26.36
N GLY A 156 9.60 -17.73 -27.42
CA GLY A 156 8.89 -18.73 -28.22
C GLY A 156 9.80 -19.80 -28.82
N ARG A 157 9.35 -21.06 -28.73
CA ARG A 157 10.03 -22.20 -29.36
C ARG A 157 9.91 -22.17 -30.88
N VAL A 158 10.63 -23.03 -31.55
CA VAL A 158 10.53 -23.25 -33.01
C VAL A 158 9.06 -23.50 -33.42
N GLY A 159 8.60 -22.76 -34.42
CA GLY A 159 7.23 -22.75 -34.91
C GLY A 159 6.24 -21.89 -34.11
N HIS A 160 6.72 -21.27 -33.03
CA HIS A 160 5.97 -20.35 -32.16
C HIS A 160 6.87 -19.20 -31.71
N GLU A 161 7.69 -18.69 -32.61
CA GLU A 161 8.70 -17.69 -32.30
C GLU A 161 8.08 -16.38 -31.81
N THR A 162 8.74 -15.74 -30.89
CA THR A 162 8.43 -14.36 -30.51
C THR A 162 8.76 -13.44 -31.68
N PRO A 163 7.81 -12.65 -32.21
CA PRO A 163 8.07 -11.81 -33.36
C PRO A 163 9.03 -10.68 -33.02
N LYS A 164 9.97 -10.41 -33.95
CA LYS A 164 10.87 -9.24 -33.86
C LYS A 164 10.16 -7.97 -34.32
N GLY A 165 10.55 -6.83 -33.75
CA GLY A 165 10.01 -5.54 -34.14
C GLY A 165 9.74 -4.61 -32.97
N ILE A 166 8.96 -3.58 -33.26
CA ILE A 166 8.51 -2.58 -32.30
C ILE A 166 7.06 -2.85 -31.96
N PHE A 167 6.78 -3.00 -30.68
CA PHE A 167 5.45 -3.27 -30.13
C PHE A 167 5.13 -2.25 -29.03
N HIS A 168 3.87 -2.24 -28.59
CA HIS A 168 3.44 -1.39 -27.48
C HIS A 168 2.69 -2.24 -26.46
N VAL A 169 2.93 -1.99 -25.17
CA VAL A 169 2.13 -2.60 -24.11
C VAL A 169 0.67 -2.19 -24.32
N ASN A 170 -0.22 -3.16 -24.47
CA ASN A 170 -1.63 -2.91 -24.76
C ASN A 170 -2.57 -3.26 -23.61
N ARG A 171 -2.17 -4.17 -22.70
CA ARG A 171 -2.92 -4.47 -21.47
C ARG A 171 -2.02 -5.14 -20.44
N LYS A 172 -2.48 -5.13 -19.19
CA LYS A 172 -1.79 -5.76 -18.04
C LYS A 172 -2.82 -6.50 -17.20
N ILE A 173 -2.55 -7.75 -16.84
CA ILE A 173 -3.44 -8.55 -15.99
C ILE A 173 -2.59 -9.30 -14.98
N LYS A 174 -2.83 -9.05 -13.68
CA LYS A 174 -2.00 -9.61 -12.61
C LYS A 174 -2.17 -11.12 -12.47
N ASP A 175 -3.41 -11.58 -12.45
CA ASP A 175 -3.77 -12.98 -12.20
C ASP A 175 -4.37 -13.59 -13.49
N GLU A 176 -3.60 -13.53 -14.59
CA GLU A 176 -4.01 -14.01 -15.91
C GLU A 176 -4.02 -15.53 -15.99
N ILE A 177 -4.96 -16.06 -16.75
CA ILE A 177 -5.09 -17.47 -17.07
C ILE A 177 -5.25 -17.63 -18.57
N SER A 178 -4.35 -18.38 -19.20
CA SER A 178 -4.42 -18.68 -20.62
C SER A 178 -5.45 -19.77 -20.91
N ARG A 179 -6.61 -19.38 -21.44
CA ARG A 179 -7.66 -20.32 -21.83
C ARG A 179 -7.26 -21.20 -23.01
N GLU A 180 -6.38 -20.72 -23.87
CA GLU A 180 -5.87 -21.45 -25.02
C GLU A 180 -4.92 -22.59 -24.62
N PHE A 181 -4.26 -22.47 -23.48
CA PHE A 181 -3.28 -23.43 -22.98
C PHE A 181 -3.78 -24.10 -21.69
N ASN A 182 -4.97 -24.68 -21.75
CA ASN A 182 -5.54 -25.50 -20.67
C ASN A 182 -5.58 -24.79 -19.32
N ASN A 183 -5.98 -23.51 -19.33
CA ASN A 183 -6.02 -22.63 -18.15
C ASN A 183 -4.66 -22.50 -17.44
N ALA A 184 -3.56 -22.56 -18.18
CA ALA A 184 -2.24 -22.33 -17.60
C ALA A 184 -2.16 -20.95 -16.94
N PRO A 185 -1.65 -20.84 -15.70
CA PRO A 185 -1.47 -19.56 -15.05
C PRO A 185 -0.39 -18.73 -15.75
N MET A 186 -0.64 -17.45 -15.95
CA MET A 186 0.27 -16.47 -16.50
C MET A 186 0.33 -15.24 -15.60
N PRO A 187 0.80 -15.35 -14.34
CA PRO A 187 0.79 -14.24 -13.41
C PRO A 187 1.64 -13.08 -13.92
N PHE A 188 1.23 -11.85 -13.57
CA PHE A 188 1.89 -10.60 -13.93
C PHE A 188 2.05 -10.39 -15.44
N SER A 189 1.02 -10.76 -16.20
CA SER A 189 1.02 -10.61 -17.66
C SER A 189 1.03 -9.15 -18.10
N VAL A 190 2.01 -8.80 -18.96
CA VAL A 190 2.13 -7.52 -19.66
C VAL A 190 2.14 -7.81 -21.15
N TYR A 191 0.99 -7.64 -21.77
CA TYR A 191 0.78 -7.92 -23.20
C TYR A 191 1.33 -6.80 -24.05
N PHE A 192 2.08 -7.14 -25.10
CA PHE A 192 2.64 -6.17 -26.04
C PHE A 192 2.34 -6.47 -27.52
N THR A 193 1.65 -7.56 -27.81
CA THR A 193 1.16 -7.85 -29.17
C THR A 193 -0.36 -8.03 -29.18
N ASN A 194 -0.99 -7.84 -30.35
CA ASN A 194 -2.42 -8.01 -30.49
C ASN A 194 -2.85 -9.50 -30.57
N ASN A 195 -1.91 -10.40 -30.83
CA ASN A 195 -2.12 -11.84 -30.89
C ASN A 195 -1.78 -12.58 -29.57
N GLY A 196 -1.66 -11.85 -28.47
CA GLY A 196 -1.62 -12.45 -27.13
C GLY A 196 -0.23 -12.77 -26.58
N ILE A 197 0.85 -12.23 -27.15
CA ILE A 197 2.19 -12.39 -26.58
C ILE A 197 2.42 -11.37 -25.46
N ALA A 198 2.93 -11.85 -24.34
CA ALA A 198 3.14 -11.09 -23.12
C ALA A 198 4.47 -11.45 -22.43
N PHE A 199 4.98 -10.53 -21.60
CA PHE A 199 5.82 -10.90 -20.48
C PHE A 199 4.92 -11.50 -19.40
N HIS A 200 5.35 -12.57 -18.75
CA HIS A 200 4.67 -13.09 -17.55
C HIS A 200 5.61 -13.99 -16.73
N GLU A 201 5.18 -14.32 -15.52
CA GLU A 201 5.89 -15.29 -14.70
C GLU A 201 5.90 -16.67 -15.38
N GLY A 202 7.07 -17.26 -15.45
CA GLY A 202 7.30 -18.59 -16.00
C GLY A 202 8.76 -18.99 -15.85
N SER A 203 9.12 -20.18 -16.29
CA SER A 203 10.50 -20.64 -16.24
C SER A 203 11.32 -20.09 -17.41
N PRO A 204 12.40 -19.33 -17.15
CA PRO A 204 13.33 -18.92 -18.20
C PRO A 204 14.09 -20.08 -18.87
N GLN A 205 13.96 -21.30 -18.38
CA GLN A 205 14.57 -22.51 -18.94
C GLN A 205 13.63 -23.30 -19.86
N VAL A 206 12.34 -22.90 -19.94
CA VAL A 206 11.33 -23.59 -20.72
C VAL A 206 10.78 -22.67 -21.80
N ALA A 207 11.04 -23.01 -23.06
CA ALA A 207 10.56 -22.23 -24.20
C ALA A 207 9.03 -22.19 -24.26
N SER A 208 8.48 -21.05 -24.66
CA SER A 208 7.04 -20.72 -24.68
C SER A 208 6.39 -20.98 -26.04
N HIS A 209 5.13 -20.53 -26.19
CA HIS A 209 4.43 -20.39 -27.45
C HIS A 209 4.45 -18.92 -27.95
N GLY A 210 5.54 -18.20 -27.69
CA GLY A 210 5.74 -16.81 -28.09
C GLY A 210 5.87 -15.82 -26.94
N CYS A 211 5.31 -16.11 -25.79
CA CYS A 211 5.45 -15.26 -24.58
C CYS A 211 6.89 -15.23 -24.06
N ILE A 212 7.18 -14.22 -23.29
CA ILE A 212 8.46 -14.04 -22.61
C ILE A 212 8.28 -14.48 -21.15
N HIS A 213 8.87 -15.59 -20.79
CA HIS A 213 8.87 -16.08 -19.41
C HIS A 213 9.94 -15.35 -18.60
N LEU A 214 9.56 -14.95 -17.41
CA LEU A 214 10.38 -14.28 -16.42
C LEU A 214 10.29 -15.03 -15.09
N ASN A 215 11.36 -15.04 -14.31
CA ASN A 215 11.26 -15.45 -12.90
C ASN A 215 10.26 -14.55 -12.16
N HIS A 216 9.69 -15.02 -11.05
CA HIS A 216 8.68 -14.29 -10.28
C HIS A 216 9.04 -12.83 -10.00
N ASN A 217 10.22 -12.57 -9.41
CA ASN A 217 10.62 -11.20 -9.03
C ASN A 217 10.79 -10.28 -10.26
N ASP A 218 11.27 -10.85 -11.37
CA ASP A 218 11.43 -10.14 -12.62
C ASP A 218 10.08 -9.82 -13.25
N ALA A 219 9.14 -10.77 -13.26
CA ALA A 219 7.77 -10.59 -13.74
C ALA A 219 7.02 -9.51 -12.94
N VAL A 220 7.13 -9.53 -11.61
CA VAL A 220 6.57 -8.49 -10.72
C VAL A 220 7.16 -7.12 -11.06
N THR A 221 8.48 -7.04 -11.28
CA THR A 221 9.15 -5.78 -11.59
C THR A 221 8.72 -5.24 -12.95
N PHE A 222 8.68 -6.08 -13.99
CA PHE A 222 8.21 -5.70 -15.32
C PHE A 222 6.74 -5.26 -15.28
N PHE A 223 5.90 -6.01 -14.56
CA PHE A 223 4.50 -5.65 -14.36
C PHE A 223 4.32 -4.30 -13.69
N ASN A 224 5.10 -4.00 -12.67
CA ASN A 224 4.97 -2.73 -11.93
C ASN A 224 5.51 -1.53 -12.69
N GLN A 225 6.59 -1.71 -13.47
CA GLN A 225 7.30 -0.61 -14.12
C GLN A 225 6.77 -0.29 -15.51
N LEU A 226 6.29 -1.28 -16.29
CA LEU A 226 5.72 -1.04 -17.61
C LEU A 226 4.29 -0.52 -17.51
N GLN A 227 3.96 0.42 -18.39
CA GLN A 227 2.63 1.02 -18.52
C GLN A 227 2.05 0.73 -19.90
N VAL A 228 0.70 0.75 -20.01
CA VAL A 228 0.05 0.67 -21.33
C VAL A 228 0.50 1.84 -22.19
N GLY A 229 0.92 1.54 -23.42
CA GLY A 229 1.52 2.49 -24.35
C GLY A 229 3.06 2.44 -24.39
N ASP A 230 3.74 1.86 -23.39
CA ASP A 230 5.19 1.72 -23.40
C ASP A 230 5.70 0.90 -24.59
N VAL A 231 6.81 1.34 -25.15
CA VAL A 231 7.43 0.67 -26.30
C VAL A 231 8.23 -0.55 -25.85
N VAL A 232 7.97 -1.69 -26.48
CA VAL A 232 8.73 -2.93 -26.36
C VAL A 232 9.47 -3.20 -27.68
N TYR A 233 10.76 -3.32 -27.66
CA TYR A 233 11.60 -3.64 -28.81
C TYR A 233 12.14 -5.06 -28.73
N VAL A 234 11.91 -5.84 -29.78
CA VAL A 234 12.32 -7.25 -29.88
C VAL A 234 13.28 -7.42 -31.06
N TYR A 235 14.47 -8.02 -30.85
CA TYR A 235 15.48 -8.23 -31.89
C TYR A 235 16.24 -9.55 -31.77
#